data_71fcc4f6cc852490c9bb4292d84188a5
#
_entry.id   71fcc4f6cc852490c9bb4292d84188a5
#
_cell.length_a   1.000
_cell.length_b   1.000
_cell.length_c   1.000
_cell.angle_alpha   90.00
_cell.angle_beta   90.00
_cell.angle_gamma   90.00
#
_symmetry.space_group_name_H-M   'P 1'
#
loop_
_entity.id
_entity.type
_entity.pdbx_description
1 polymer ?
#
loop_
_entity_poly.entity_id
_entity_poly.type
_entity_poly.pdbx_seq_one_letter_code
_entity_poly.pdbx_strand_id
1 'polypeptide(L)'
;MFVTVGSTDSDSSKTAAKGTQKSSSSVKSGKSKKSRGLKIGGAIAGVLVIAAGSGVAVVVNNNRQIVVDAPPAVSHVSAPVTAAQSSLDDGTLAQKVSAIMDAAAADPAFGELHGIVSDATTGQKLWGINDTAVAMPASSMKILTASAALLDLGEDHRVSTRVSRITGTNDIVLHGGGDPTLSKDGEGFFQDSASIAELAKKISVVIPEGVGKVYLDNSLFTESFHETWERAGLEDGYIAPVESVMMDAGRIDPTNEESQRSATPAADAADALAKALGAENGGSLRDAAKDGQSLPLDPDPVALVQSAPLVTRVHEMMNYSDNVLAESIAREVAISRGLPPTFEGAARAVRDTLAEHGFPLDGAVLSDSSGLSTDNRISPQHLSEVLNSAAGPVESAEQGGLAEPQESSESTSLRPLLDSLPVAAVSGTLATRFVGQSGAGIVRAKTGTLNKASALAGYVVTKSGQVLTFALISNEASLLPARAAADKAASALADI
;
A
#
# COMPACT_ATOMS: atom_id res chain seq x y z
N MET A 1 15.68 -13.88 -16.98
CA MET A 1 16.55 -14.83 -17.68
C MET A 1 17.57 -15.33 -16.66
N PHE A 2 17.21 -16.36 -15.93
CA PHE A 2 18.11 -17.02 -14.98
C PHE A 2 18.92 -18.06 -15.75
N VAL A 3 20.25 -17.98 -15.62
CA VAL A 3 21.19 -18.93 -16.21
C VAL A 3 21.23 -20.15 -15.30
N THR A 4 20.77 -21.28 -15.82
CA THR A 4 20.93 -22.61 -15.21
C THR A 4 22.34 -23.11 -15.50
N VAL A 5 23.13 -23.34 -14.46
CA VAL A 5 24.41 -24.07 -14.56
C VAL A 5 24.12 -25.52 -14.23
N GLY A 6 24.28 -26.37 -15.23
CA GLY A 6 24.20 -27.82 -15.09
C GLY A 6 25.42 -28.38 -14.36
N SER A 7 25.20 -29.29 -13.42
CA SER A 7 26.23 -30.13 -12.84
C SER A 7 26.14 -31.54 -13.40
N THR A 8 27.24 -32.01 -13.89
CA THR A 8 27.47 -33.37 -14.37
C THR A 8 27.68 -34.35 -13.21
N ASP A 9 27.11 -35.53 -13.43
CA ASP A 9 27.23 -36.75 -12.62
C ASP A 9 28.67 -37.21 -12.35
N SER A 10 28.90 -37.77 -11.16
CA SER A 10 29.73 -39.00 -11.02
C SER A 10 29.36 -39.80 -9.80
N ASP A 11 29.04 -41.02 -10.07
CA ASP A 11 28.70 -42.21 -9.35
C ASP A 11 29.78 -42.65 -8.35
N SER A 12 29.43 -43.18 -7.19
CA SER A 12 29.77 -44.52 -6.73
C SER A 12 29.59 -44.79 -5.20
N SER A 13 28.77 -45.81 -5.00
CA SER A 13 28.90 -46.97 -4.11
C SER A 13 28.89 -46.85 -2.57
N LYS A 14 27.82 -47.44 -2.02
CA LYS A 14 27.72 -48.50 -0.99
C LYS A 14 28.63 -48.44 0.27
N THR A 15 28.05 -48.45 1.43
CA THR A 15 27.91 -49.70 2.25
C THR A 15 27.12 -49.45 3.56
N ALA A 16 26.42 -50.49 3.98
CA ALA A 16 25.54 -50.60 5.14
C ALA A 16 26.29 -50.85 6.47
N ALA A 17 25.66 -50.52 7.59
CA ALA A 17 25.47 -51.40 8.75
C ALA A 17 24.75 -50.73 9.92
N LYS A 18 23.69 -51.31 10.31
CA LYS A 18 23.07 -51.71 11.57
C LYS A 18 23.75 -51.25 12.88
N GLY A 19 22.89 -50.85 13.83
CA GLY A 19 23.21 -50.85 15.25
C GLY A 19 22.07 -50.26 16.09
N THR A 20 21.19 -51.11 16.55
CA THR A 20 20.20 -50.95 17.62
C THR A 20 20.87 -50.65 18.97
N GLN A 21 20.28 -49.79 19.79
CA GLN A 21 19.93 -50.22 21.19
C GLN A 21 19.07 -49.18 21.93
N LYS A 22 18.06 -49.73 22.58
CA LYS A 22 17.18 -49.13 23.57
C LYS A 22 17.93 -48.86 24.87
N SER A 23 17.58 -47.85 25.63
CA SER A 23 17.51 -47.97 27.08
C SER A 23 16.48 -47.00 27.65
N SER A 24 15.56 -47.61 28.34
CA SER A 24 14.55 -47.06 29.23
C SER A 24 15.20 -46.74 30.59
N SER A 25 14.81 -45.63 31.21
CA SER A 25 14.82 -45.57 32.67
C SER A 25 13.69 -44.70 33.19
N SER A 26 12.82 -45.34 33.90
CA SER A 26 11.76 -44.84 34.75
C SER A 26 12.33 -44.34 36.08
N VAL A 27 11.84 -43.23 36.61
CA VAL A 27 11.86 -42.96 38.05
C VAL A 27 10.59 -42.24 38.49
N LYS A 28 9.83 -42.96 39.24
CA LYS A 28 8.88 -42.81 40.33
C LYS A 28 8.57 -41.42 40.91
N SER A 29 7.31 -41.13 40.91
CA SER A 29 6.36 -40.79 41.98
C SER A 29 6.90 -40.10 43.25
N GLY A 30 6.39 -38.93 43.53
CA GLY A 30 6.35 -38.28 44.84
C GLY A 30 4.96 -37.69 45.09
N LYS A 31 4.34 -38.16 46.16
CA LYS A 31 2.96 -37.91 46.58
C LYS A 31 2.73 -36.52 47.18
N SER A 32 1.61 -35.92 46.84
CA SER A 32 0.59 -35.39 47.75
C SER A 32 0.90 -34.17 48.63
N LYS A 33 0.22 -33.05 48.34
CA LYS A 33 -0.52 -32.35 49.40
C LYS A 33 -1.84 -31.77 48.81
N LYS A 34 -2.92 -32.24 49.41
CA LYS A 34 -4.32 -31.75 49.21
C LYS A 34 -4.39 -30.29 49.64
N SER A 35 -4.82 -29.42 48.78
CA SER A 35 -5.47 -28.15 49.14
C SER A 35 -6.90 -28.14 48.60
N ARG A 36 -7.79 -27.77 49.49
CA ARG A 36 -9.24 -27.83 49.36
C ARG A 36 -9.70 -27.04 48.14
N GLY A 37 -10.49 -27.68 47.31
CA GLY A 37 -11.17 -27.07 46.20
C GLY A 37 -12.20 -26.05 46.67
N LEU A 38 -12.05 -24.83 46.19
CA LEU A 38 -13.12 -23.83 46.15
C LEU A 38 -13.79 -23.97 44.78
N LYS A 39 -14.97 -24.56 44.75
CA LYS A 39 -15.81 -24.55 43.56
C LYS A 39 -16.32 -23.14 43.34
N ILE A 40 -15.68 -22.42 42.44
CA ILE A 40 -16.24 -21.17 41.90
C ILE A 40 -17.08 -21.57 40.70
N GLY A 41 -18.38 -21.48 40.87
CA GLY A 41 -19.34 -21.60 39.76
C GLY A 41 -19.09 -20.49 38.78
N GLY A 42 -18.79 -20.86 37.55
CA GLY A 42 -18.57 -19.90 36.48
C GLY A 42 -19.86 -19.26 36.03
N ALA A 43 -20.06 -18.00 36.41
CA ALA A 43 -20.95 -17.11 35.69
C ALA A 43 -20.02 -16.28 34.78
N ILE A 44 -20.13 -16.48 33.48
CA ILE A 44 -19.48 -15.61 32.49
C ILE A 44 -20.22 -14.28 32.54
N ALA A 45 -19.65 -13.30 33.26
CA ALA A 45 -20.11 -11.93 33.19
C ALA A 45 -19.53 -11.31 31.93
N GLY A 46 -20.38 -10.98 30.96
CA GLY A 46 -19.99 -10.22 29.77
C GLY A 46 -19.54 -8.83 30.20
N VAL A 47 -18.35 -8.45 29.79
CA VAL A 47 -17.80 -7.10 29.96
C VAL A 47 -18.20 -6.28 28.74
N LEU A 48 -19.03 -5.27 28.92
CA LEU A 48 -19.37 -4.30 27.89
C LEU A 48 -18.45 -3.07 28.09
N VAL A 49 -17.58 -2.83 27.11
CA VAL A 49 -16.75 -1.61 27.09
C VAL A 49 -17.45 -0.59 26.20
N ILE A 50 -17.93 0.50 26.79
CA ILE A 50 -18.49 1.63 26.05
C ILE A 50 -17.47 2.76 26.13
N ALA A 51 -16.85 3.09 25.00
CA ALA A 51 -16.03 4.27 24.87
C ALA A 51 -16.92 5.44 24.40
N ALA A 52 -17.12 6.41 25.26
CA ALA A 52 -17.74 7.68 24.90
C ALA A 52 -16.87 8.79 25.43
N GLY A 53 -16.37 9.62 24.51
CA GLY A 53 -15.63 10.85 24.73
C GLY A 53 -15.01 11.05 26.12
N SER A 54 -13.70 10.88 26.25
CA SER A 54 -12.86 11.14 27.42
C SER A 54 -13.07 10.29 28.70
N GLY A 55 -13.73 9.15 28.65
CA GLY A 55 -13.83 8.25 29.81
C GLY A 55 -14.08 6.81 29.40
N VAL A 56 -13.35 5.85 29.97
CA VAL A 56 -13.63 4.43 29.84
C VAL A 56 -14.44 3.98 31.05
N ALA A 57 -15.71 3.60 30.84
CA ALA A 57 -16.53 2.97 31.86
C ALA A 57 -16.58 1.46 31.62
N VAL A 58 -16.08 0.66 32.55
CA VAL A 58 -16.22 -0.79 32.53
C VAL A 58 -17.39 -1.17 33.42
N VAL A 59 -18.46 -1.70 32.84
CA VAL A 59 -19.62 -2.21 33.62
C VAL A 59 -19.48 -3.72 33.74
N VAL A 60 -19.21 -4.19 34.95
CA VAL A 60 -19.23 -5.62 35.26
C VAL A 60 -20.63 -5.95 35.81
N ASN A 61 -21.37 -6.80 35.10
CA ASN A 61 -22.73 -7.21 35.46
C ASN A 61 -22.69 -8.14 36.69
N ASN A 62 -22.46 -7.56 37.85
CA ASN A 62 -22.62 -8.19 39.18
C ASN A 62 -22.69 -7.16 40.30
N ASN A 63 -23.42 -6.03 40.13
CA ASN A 63 -23.59 -5.00 41.14
C ASN A 63 -22.33 -4.45 41.81
N ARG A 64 -21.17 -4.55 41.16
CA ARG A 64 -19.95 -3.89 41.55
C ARG A 64 -19.57 -2.90 40.46
N GLN A 65 -19.84 -1.64 40.65
CA GLN A 65 -19.25 -0.56 39.84
C GLN A 65 -17.79 -0.45 40.23
N ILE A 66 -16.89 -0.79 39.29
CA ILE A 66 -15.50 -0.36 39.40
C ILE A 66 -15.48 1.04 38.80
N VAL A 67 -15.42 2.05 39.65
CA VAL A 67 -15.15 3.42 39.22
C VAL A 67 -13.64 3.46 38.94
N VAL A 68 -13.26 3.46 37.68
CA VAL A 68 -11.89 3.81 37.29
C VAL A 68 -11.87 5.32 37.22
N ASP A 69 -11.04 5.95 38.03
CA ASP A 69 -10.80 7.39 37.91
C ASP A 69 -10.42 7.69 36.45
N ALA A 70 -11.02 8.74 35.89
CA ALA A 70 -10.67 9.18 34.55
C ALA A 70 -9.16 9.37 34.50
N PRO A 71 -8.48 8.82 33.45
CA PRO A 71 -7.06 9.10 33.30
C PRO A 71 -6.85 10.61 33.33
N PRO A 72 -5.78 11.10 33.98
CA PRO A 72 -5.52 12.53 34.03
C PRO A 72 -5.60 13.08 32.60
N ALA A 73 -6.32 14.18 32.43
CA ALA A 73 -6.41 14.85 31.15
C ALA A 73 -4.97 15.10 30.68
N VAL A 74 -4.57 14.36 29.66
CA VAL A 74 -3.31 14.64 28.97
C VAL A 74 -3.55 15.99 28.31
N SER A 75 -3.06 17.05 28.92
CA SER A 75 -2.93 18.31 28.22
C SER A 75 -2.06 17.99 27.00
N HIS A 76 -2.64 17.98 25.84
CA HIS A 76 -1.86 18.06 24.61
C HIS A 76 -1.16 19.42 24.69
N VAL A 77 0.03 19.42 25.24
CA VAL A 77 0.95 20.52 25.03
C VAL A 77 1.36 20.35 23.57
N SER A 78 0.57 20.94 22.68
CA SER A 78 1.07 21.29 21.37
C SER A 78 2.11 22.42 21.59
N ALA A 79 3.27 22.03 22.11
CA ALA A 79 4.43 22.84 21.83
C ALA A 79 4.56 22.79 20.31
N PRO A 80 4.48 23.93 19.60
CA PRO A 80 4.79 23.94 18.20
C PRO A 80 6.15 23.26 18.09
N VAL A 81 6.23 22.16 17.35
CA VAL A 81 7.52 21.60 16.95
C VAL A 81 8.11 22.70 16.08
N THR A 82 8.93 23.53 16.68
CA THR A 82 9.68 24.54 15.94
C THR A 82 10.53 23.73 14.99
N ALA A 83 10.30 23.88 13.69
CA ALA A 83 11.14 23.27 12.69
C ALA A 83 12.59 23.56 13.08
N ALA A 84 13.41 22.51 13.18
CA ALA A 84 14.81 22.67 13.53
C ALA A 84 15.39 23.71 12.59
N GLN A 85 15.84 24.85 13.14
CA GLN A 85 16.46 25.87 12.30
C GLN A 85 17.76 25.27 11.77
N SER A 86 17.86 25.24 10.44
CA SER A 86 19.09 24.82 9.78
C SER A 86 20.29 25.59 10.33
N SER A 87 21.35 24.86 10.62
CA SER A 87 22.64 25.46 11.03
C SER A 87 23.50 25.89 9.85
N LEU A 88 23.09 25.60 8.63
CA LEU A 88 23.82 25.94 7.39
C LEU A 88 23.10 27.05 6.63
N ASP A 89 23.87 27.98 6.07
CA ASP A 89 23.34 28.89 5.07
C ASP A 89 23.17 28.20 3.71
N ASP A 90 22.23 28.70 2.90
CA ASP A 90 21.83 28.09 1.63
C ASP A 90 23.01 27.90 0.67
N GLY A 91 23.96 28.82 0.64
CA GLY A 91 25.14 28.72 -0.21
C GLY A 91 26.07 27.58 0.20
N THR A 92 26.28 27.40 1.49
CA THR A 92 27.09 26.31 2.06
C THR A 92 26.39 24.95 1.84
N LEU A 93 25.07 24.90 2.02
CA LEU A 93 24.27 23.69 1.79
C LEU A 93 24.38 23.25 0.32
N ALA A 94 24.14 24.16 -0.62
CA ALA A 94 24.19 23.86 -2.05
C ALA A 94 25.58 23.35 -2.48
N GLN A 95 26.67 23.96 -1.96
CA GLN A 95 28.04 23.50 -2.25
C GLN A 95 28.29 22.07 -1.73
N LYS A 96 27.84 21.75 -0.51
CA LYS A 96 28.02 20.41 0.06
C LYS A 96 27.21 19.37 -0.71
N VAL A 97 25.94 19.67 -1.01
CA VAL A 97 25.07 18.78 -1.80
C VAL A 97 25.68 18.53 -3.18
N SER A 98 26.09 19.59 -3.90
CA SER A 98 26.75 19.45 -5.21
C SER A 98 28.00 18.60 -5.14
N ALA A 99 28.88 18.84 -4.18
CA ALA A 99 30.11 18.05 -4.05
C ALA A 99 29.85 16.55 -3.82
N ILE A 100 28.86 16.22 -2.99
CA ILE A 100 28.45 14.85 -2.70
C ILE A 100 27.85 14.20 -3.96
N MET A 101 26.90 14.91 -4.58
CA MET A 101 26.15 14.33 -5.70
C MET A 101 26.95 14.27 -6.99
N ASP A 102 27.85 15.21 -7.25
CA ASP A 102 28.78 15.14 -8.40
C ASP A 102 29.73 13.95 -8.26
N ALA A 103 30.23 13.70 -7.04
CA ALA A 103 31.05 12.52 -6.76
C ALA A 103 30.26 11.21 -6.92
N ALA A 104 29.00 11.19 -6.50
CA ALA A 104 28.11 10.03 -6.66
C ALA A 104 27.76 9.80 -8.13
N ALA A 105 27.43 10.85 -8.87
CA ALA A 105 27.07 10.78 -10.30
C ALA A 105 28.20 10.28 -11.20
N ALA A 106 29.45 10.39 -10.75
CA ALA A 106 30.60 9.84 -11.44
C ALA A 106 30.71 8.30 -11.35
N ASP A 107 29.88 7.64 -10.50
CA ASP A 107 29.88 6.18 -10.40
C ASP A 107 29.22 5.56 -11.64
N PRO A 108 29.97 4.76 -12.44
CA PRO A 108 29.44 4.15 -13.67
C PRO A 108 28.29 3.16 -13.39
N ALA A 109 28.07 2.77 -12.14
CA ALA A 109 26.99 1.90 -11.75
C ALA A 109 25.60 2.50 -12.04
N PHE A 110 25.47 3.81 -12.12
CA PHE A 110 24.20 4.47 -12.45
C PHE A 110 23.78 4.32 -13.92
N GLY A 111 24.68 3.97 -14.85
CA GLY A 111 24.36 3.98 -16.28
C GLY A 111 23.95 5.39 -16.73
N GLU A 112 22.75 5.55 -17.25
CA GLU A 112 22.16 6.86 -17.56
C GLU A 112 21.45 7.41 -16.34
N LEU A 113 22.12 8.31 -15.62
CA LEU A 113 21.57 8.94 -14.42
C LEU A 113 20.77 10.19 -14.76
N HIS A 114 19.55 10.24 -14.24
CA HIS A 114 18.68 11.41 -14.14
C HIS A 114 18.44 11.68 -12.65
N GLY A 115 18.74 12.89 -12.17
CA GLY A 115 18.65 13.13 -10.74
C GLY A 115 18.45 14.58 -10.36
N ILE A 116 17.85 14.79 -9.20
CA ILE A 116 17.62 16.09 -8.58
C ILE A 116 17.70 15.94 -7.06
N VAL A 117 18.23 16.99 -6.41
CA VAL A 117 18.15 17.17 -4.95
C VAL A 117 17.69 18.59 -4.70
N SER A 118 16.71 18.76 -3.82
CA SER A 118 16.15 20.05 -3.46
C SER A 118 16.07 20.22 -1.94
N ASP A 119 16.10 21.45 -1.47
CA ASP A 119 15.73 21.81 -0.11
C ASP A 119 14.20 21.80 0.00
N ALA A 120 13.65 20.95 0.85
CA ALA A 120 12.21 20.83 1.02
C ALA A 120 11.56 22.07 1.64
N THR A 121 12.33 22.87 2.39
CA THR A 121 11.82 24.06 3.08
C THR A 121 11.59 25.21 2.12
N THR A 122 12.50 25.37 1.16
CA THR A 122 12.48 26.48 0.20
C THR A 122 12.01 26.05 -1.20
N GLY A 123 11.97 24.75 -1.48
CA GLY A 123 11.76 24.22 -2.82
C GLY A 123 12.94 24.43 -3.78
N GLN A 124 14.04 25.02 -3.29
CA GLN A 124 15.20 25.35 -4.12
C GLN A 124 15.92 24.09 -4.58
N LYS A 125 16.16 23.98 -5.88
CA LYS A 125 17.04 22.96 -6.44
C LYS A 125 18.50 23.23 -6.01
N LEU A 126 19.09 22.25 -5.33
CA LEU A 126 20.49 22.30 -4.86
C LEU A 126 21.46 21.57 -5.80
N TRP A 127 20.96 20.58 -6.52
CA TRP A 127 21.72 19.81 -7.51
C TRP A 127 20.80 19.19 -8.56
N GLY A 128 21.30 18.97 -9.77
CA GLY A 128 20.56 18.27 -10.81
C GLY A 128 21.45 17.79 -11.95
N ILE A 129 21.10 16.63 -12.49
CA ILE A 129 21.67 16.05 -13.72
C ILE A 129 20.54 15.45 -14.55
N ASN A 130 20.37 15.88 -15.79
CA ASN A 130 19.24 15.47 -16.63
C ASN A 130 17.89 15.54 -15.91
N ASP A 131 17.73 16.47 -14.98
CA ASP A 131 16.64 16.55 -14.03
C ASP A 131 15.27 16.83 -14.65
N THR A 132 15.26 17.49 -15.83
CA THR A 132 14.05 17.74 -16.64
C THR A 132 13.85 16.72 -17.75
N ALA A 133 14.86 15.93 -18.08
CA ALA A 133 14.76 14.90 -19.10
C ALA A 133 13.97 13.69 -18.56
N VAL A 134 13.02 13.21 -19.37
CA VAL A 134 12.19 12.07 -18.99
C VAL A 134 12.93 10.75 -19.11
N ALA A 135 12.72 9.88 -18.13
CA ALA A 135 13.34 8.57 -18.02
C ALA A 135 12.31 7.53 -17.57
N MET A 136 12.64 6.26 -17.64
CA MET A 136 11.81 5.15 -17.18
C MET A 136 11.82 5.11 -15.65
N PRO A 137 10.69 5.43 -14.99
CA PRO A 137 10.63 5.61 -13.53
C PRO A 137 10.54 4.32 -12.73
N ALA A 138 10.13 3.24 -13.36
CA ALA A 138 9.67 2.05 -12.65
C ALA A 138 8.65 2.43 -11.53
N SER A 139 8.62 1.71 -10.41
CA SER A 139 7.64 1.96 -9.34
C SER A 139 7.80 3.29 -8.58
N SER A 140 8.77 4.18 -8.92
CA SER A 140 8.73 5.55 -8.41
C SER A 140 7.54 6.36 -8.97
N MET A 141 6.93 5.89 -10.08
CA MET A 141 5.65 6.38 -10.60
C MET A 141 4.56 6.42 -9.53
N LYS A 142 4.53 5.45 -8.59
CA LYS A 142 3.53 5.38 -7.52
C LYS A 142 3.50 6.61 -6.62
N ILE A 143 4.56 7.42 -6.58
CA ILE A 143 4.55 8.72 -5.90
C ILE A 143 3.51 9.64 -6.55
N LEU A 144 3.48 9.70 -7.88
CA LEU A 144 2.51 10.53 -8.62
C LEU A 144 1.09 10.00 -8.45
N THR A 145 0.91 8.69 -8.54
CA THR A 145 -0.39 8.03 -8.34
C THR A 145 -0.93 8.26 -6.92
N ALA A 146 -0.10 8.07 -5.89
CA ALA A 146 -0.47 8.31 -4.50
C ALA A 146 -0.87 9.78 -4.27
N SER A 147 -0.08 10.69 -4.85
CA SER A 147 -0.33 12.13 -4.69
C SER A 147 -1.64 12.56 -5.35
N ALA A 148 -1.89 12.10 -6.58
CA ALA A 148 -3.15 12.38 -7.25
C ALA A 148 -4.35 11.83 -6.46
N ALA A 149 -4.24 10.61 -5.92
CA ALA A 149 -5.30 10.01 -5.13
C ALA A 149 -5.56 10.78 -3.82
N LEU A 150 -4.51 11.16 -3.10
CA LEU A 150 -4.65 11.95 -1.86
C LEU A 150 -5.27 13.33 -2.13
N LEU A 151 -4.91 13.97 -3.24
CA LEU A 151 -5.41 15.29 -3.62
C LEU A 151 -6.87 15.24 -4.10
N ASP A 152 -7.27 14.22 -4.84
CA ASP A 152 -8.59 14.15 -5.46
C ASP A 152 -9.64 13.47 -4.54
N LEU A 153 -9.25 12.43 -3.84
CA LEU A 153 -10.17 11.58 -3.05
C LEU A 153 -10.13 11.89 -1.54
N GLY A 154 -9.02 12.41 -1.03
CA GLY A 154 -8.79 12.59 0.40
C GLY A 154 -8.39 11.30 1.12
N GLU A 155 -7.75 11.45 2.29
CA GLU A 155 -7.14 10.34 3.05
C GLU A 155 -8.14 9.31 3.59
N ASP A 156 -9.36 9.73 3.89
CA ASP A 156 -10.42 8.89 4.45
C ASP A 156 -11.27 8.15 3.42
N HIS A 157 -11.01 8.38 2.12
CA HIS A 157 -11.78 7.75 1.05
C HIS A 157 -11.77 6.22 1.13
N ARG A 158 -12.95 5.61 0.93
CA ARG A 158 -13.15 4.17 0.96
C ARG A 158 -13.97 3.72 -0.23
N VAL A 159 -13.65 2.55 -0.77
CA VAL A 159 -14.47 1.90 -1.79
C VAL A 159 -15.35 0.83 -1.17
N SER A 160 -16.50 0.59 -1.79
CA SER A 160 -17.50 -0.35 -1.27
C SER A 160 -17.67 -1.56 -2.18
N THR A 161 -17.54 -2.75 -1.62
CA THR A 161 -17.99 -3.99 -2.25
C THR A 161 -19.42 -4.27 -1.78
N ARG A 162 -20.36 -4.41 -2.72
CA ARG A 162 -21.80 -4.49 -2.45
C ARG A 162 -22.40 -5.78 -2.95
N VAL A 163 -23.50 -6.19 -2.35
CA VAL A 163 -24.30 -7.33 -2.79
C VAL A 163 -25.75 -6.92 -2.94
N SER A 164 -26.34 -7.19 -4.12
CA SER A 164 -27.77 -6.99 -4.40
C SER A 164 -28.48 -8.34 -4.51
N ARG A 165 -29.76 -8.36 -4.19
CA ARG A 165 -30.63 -9.53 -4.39
C ARG A 165 -31.27 -9.48 -5.76
N ILE A 166 -31.41 -10.61 -6.43
CA ILE A 166 -32.18 -10.73 -7.65
C ILE A 166 -33.67 -10.83 -7.26
N THR A 167 -34.46 -9.88 -7.76
CA THR A 167 -35.87 -9.70 -7.40
C THR A 167 -36.66 -10.99 -7.50
N GLY A 168 -37.35 -11.33 -6.41
CA GLY A 168 -38.22 -12.52 -6.33
C GLY A 168 -37.48 -13.86 -6.18
N THR A 169 -36.19 -13.83 -5.92
CA THR A 169 -35.36 -15.02 -5.67
C THR A 169 -34.52 -14.87 -4.41
N ASN A 170 -33.76 -15.91 -4.03
CA ASN A 170 -32.70 -15.85 -3.03
C ASN A 170 -31.31 -15.77 -3.68
N ASP A 171 -31.25 -15.58 -4.98
CA ASP A 171 -29.98 -15.38 -5.69
C ASP A 171 -29.47 -13.95 -5.48
N ILE A 172 -28.16 -13.80 -5.47
CA ILE A 172 -27.50 -12.51 -5.23
C ILE A 172 -26.45 -12.21 -6.30
N VAL A 173 -26.10 -10.93 -6.41
CA VAL A 173 -25.02 -10.43 -7.25
C VAL A 173 -23.98 -9.75 -6.39
N LEU A 174 -22.73 -10.20 -6.48
CA LEU A 174 -21.56 -9.54 -5.91
C LEU A 174 -21.08 -8.46 -6.89
N HIS A 175 -21.12 -7.20 -6.48
CA HIS A 175 -20.65 -6.06 -7.27
C HIS A 175 -19.29 -5.57 -6.77
N GLY A 176 -18.31 -5.58 -7.64
CA GLY A 176 -16.99 -5.03 -7.37
C GLY A 176 -16.99 -3.50 -7.38
N GLY A 177 -16.49 -2.89 -6.32
CA GLY A 177 -16.34 -1.43 -6.20
C GLY A 177 -14.94 -0.91 -6.51
N GLY A 178 -14.01 -1.78 -6.86
CA GLY A 178 -12.61 -1.42 -7.13
C GLY A 178 -11.64 -1.77 -6.00
N ASP A 179 -12.10 -2.48 -4.97
CA ASP A 179 -11.25 -2.89 -3.84
C ASP A 179 -10.48 -4.18 -4.13
N PRO A 180 -9.13 -4.14 -4.29
CA PRO A 180 -8.33 -5.34 -4.45
C PRO A 180 -7.87 -5.93 -3.11
N THR A 181 -8.20 -5.30 -1.98
CA THR A 181 -7.62 -5.63 -0.67
C THR A 181 -8.49 -6.55 0.18
N LEU A 182 -9.67 -6.97 -0.31
CA LEU A 182 -10.51 -7.87 0.45
C LEU A 182 -9.73 -9.09 0.94
N SER A 183 -9.95 -9.48 2.19
CA SER A 183 -9.47 -10.75 2.70
C SER A 183 -10.57 -11.82 2.64
N LYS A 184 -10.19 -13.08 2.69
CA LYS A 184 -11.16 -14.17 2.71
C LYS A 184 -11.92 -14.23 4.04
N ASP A 185 -11.23 -14.12 5.15
CA ASP A 185 -11.75 -14.37 6.51
C ASP A 185 -11.40 -13.30 7.54
N GLY A 186 -10.71 -12.24 7.14
CA GLY A 186 -10.24 -11.15 7.99
C GLY A 186 -8.74 -11.21 8.30
N GLU A 187 -8.07 -12.30 7.89
CA GLU A 187 -6.62 -12.48 8.03
C GLU A 187 -5.98 -12.51 6.64
N GLY A 188 -5.96 -11.35 5.95
CA GLY A 188 -5.39 -11.19 4.61
C GLY A 188 -3.99 -10.58 4.64
N PHE A 189 -3.46 -10.30 3.45
CA PHE A 189 -2.17 -9.63 3.29
C PHE A 189 -2.23 -8.15 3.73
N PHE A 190 -3.34 -7.45 3.40
CA PHE A 190 -3.50 -6.03 3.68
C PHE A 190 -4.13 -5.78 5.04
N GLN A 191 -3.66 -4.74 5.74
CA GLN A 191 -4.17 -4.36 7.05
C GLN A 191 -5.56 -3.73 6.95
N ASP A 192 -6.37 -3.93 7.98
CA ASP A 192 -7.71 -3.34 8.11
C ASP A 192 -8.64 -3.58 6.90
N SER A 193 -8.35 -4.62 6.11
CA SER A 193 -9.14 -4.99 4.95
C SER A 193 -10.51 -5.54 5.36
N ALA A 194 -11.54 -5.23 4.57
CA ALA A 194 -12.82 -5.92 4.68
C ALA A 194 -12.68 -7.40 4.29
N SER A 195 -13.66 -8.23 4.65
CA SER A 195 -13.58 -9.66 4.32
C SER A 195 -14.84 -10.22 3.68
N ILE A 196 -14.63 -11.26 2.88
CA ILE A 196 -15.73 -12.09 2.32
C ILE A 196 -16.55 -12.72 3.46
N ALA A 197 -15.91 -13.14 4.55
CA ALA A 197 -16.60 -13.71 5.71
C ALA A 197 -17.51 -12.69 6.39
N GLU A 198 -17.09 -11.44 6.53
CA GLU A 198 -17.94 -10.36 7.05
C GLU A 198 -19.13 -10.11 6.14
N LEU A 199 -18.90 -10.05 4.82
CA LEU A 199 -19.95 -9.86 3.82
C LEU A 199 -20.97 -11.02 3.88
N ALA A 200 -20.51 -12.27 3.92
CA ALA A 200 -21.36 -13.46 4.04
C ALA A 200 -22.20 -13.44 5.33
N LYS A 201 -21.62 -13.02 6.46
CA LYS A 201 -22.34 -12.87 7.72
C LYS A 201 -23.46 -11.83 7.61
N LYS A 202 -23.20 -10.68 7.00
CA LYS A 202 -24.23 -9.64 6.78
C LYS A 202 -25.36 -10.15 5.88
N ILE A 203 -25.04 -10.87 4.80
CA ILE A 203 -26.02 -11.48 3.89
C ILE A 203 -26.89 -12.49 4.62
N SER A 204 -26.31 -13.37 5.44
CA SER A 204 -27.04 -14.40 6.18
C SER A 204 -28.06 -13.84 7.19
N VAL A 205 -27.86 -12.61 7.66
CA VAL A 205 -28.84 -11.91 8.52
C VAL A 205 -30.06 -11.46 7.71
N VAL A 206 -29.85 -11.01 6.46
CA VAL A 206 -30.91 -10.47 5.59
C VAL A 206 -31.64 -11.60 4.83
N ILE A 207 -30.93 -12.68 4.49
CA ILE A 207 -31.46 -13.85 3.77
C ILE A 207 -31.26 -15.11 4.64
N PRO A 208 -32.01 -15.24 5.76
CA PRO A 208 -31.83 -16.35 6.70
C PRO A 208 -32.24 -17.70 6.12
N GLU A 209 -33.09 -17.73 5.09
CA GLU A 209 -33.50 -18.93 4.36
C GLU A 209 -32.38 -19.51 3.47
N GLY A 210 -31.25 -18.82 3.33
CA GLY A 210 -30.11 -19.23 2.54
C GLY A 210 -30.11 -18.65 1.12
N VAL A 211 -28.91 -18.47 0.58
CA VAL A 211 -28.67 -17.95 -0.77
C VAL A 211 -28.67 -19.13 -1.76
N GLY A 212 -29.33 -18.98 -2.91
CA GLY A 212 -29.33 -19.99 -3.98
C GLY A 212 -28.06 -19.92 -4.82
N LYS A 213 -27.84 -18.80 -5.49
CA LYS A 213 -26.68 -18.56 -6.36
C LYS A 213 -26.02 -17.22 -6.08
N VAL A 214 -24.71 -17.17 -6.29
CA VAL A 214 -23.91 -15.94 -6.27
C VAL A 214 -23.46 -15.65 -7.71
N TYR A 215 -23.95 -14.57 -8.29
CA TYR A 215 -23.49 -14.03 -9.56
C TYR A 215 -22.42 -12.97 -9.31
N LEU A 216 -21.53 -12.78 -10.29
CA LEU A 216 -20.45 -11.78 -10.24
C LEU A 216 -20.73 -10.65 -11.23
N ASP A 217 -20.68 -9.42 -10.74
CA ASP A 217 -20.57 -8.21 -11.56
C ASP A 217 -19.22 -7.52 -11.33
N ASN A 218 -18.29 -7.75 -12.25
CA ASN A 218 -16.98 -7.10 -12.31
C ASN A 218 -16.88 -6.10 -13.48
N SER A 219 -18.00 -5.59 -13.96
CA SER A 219 -18.08 -4.74 -15.14
C SER A 219 -17.53 -3.32 -14.93
N LEU A 220 -17.28 -2.91 -13.68
CA LEU A 220 -16.75 -1.58 -13.37
C LEU A 220 -15.39 -1.33 -14.06
N PHE A 221 -14.51 -2.34 -14.10
CA PHE A 221 -13.25 -2.27 -14.82
C PHE A 221 -13.34 -3.04 -16.13
N THR A 222 -13.06 -2.38 -17.24
CA THR A 222 -13.22 -2.97 -18.59
C THR A 222 -11.95 -3.58 -19.15
N GLU A 223 -10.80 -3.16 -18.62
CA GLU A 223 -9.46 -3.65 -18.98
C GLU A 223 -8.76 -4.17 -17.74
N SER A 224 -8.38 -5.44 -17.73
CA SER A 224 -7.78 -6.07 -16.55
C SER A 224 -6.27 -6.25 -16.63
N PHE A 225 -5.69 -6.26 -17.84
CA PHE A 225 -4.27 -6.52 -18.05
C PHE A 225 -3.71 -5.58 -19.14
N HIS A 226 -2.65 -4.85 -18.82
CA HIS A 226 -2.04 -3.90 -19.74
C HIS A 226 -1.23 -4.62 -20.83
N GLU A 227 -1.26 -4.11 -22.05
CA GLU A 227 -0.64 -4.77 -23.22
C GLU A 227 0.89 -4.90 -23.11
N THR A 228 1.55 -3.97 -22.39
CA THR A 228 3.01 -3.99 -22.20
C THR A 228 3.46 -4.86 -21.02
N TRP A 229 2.53 -5.41 -20.24
CA TRP A 229 2.89 -6.25 -19.09
C TRP A 229 3.20 -7.67 -19.49
N GLU A 230 4.20 -8.25 -18.86
CA GLU A 230 4.56 -9.64 -19.08
C GLU A 230 3.70 -10.57 -18.22
N ARG A 231 3.07 -11.58 -18.84
CA ARG A 231 2.23 -12.55 -18.11
C ARG A 231 3.00 -13.40 -17.11
N ALA A 232 4.31 -13.56 -17.28
CA ALA A 232 5.18 -14.18 -16.28
C ALA A 232 5.08 -13.51 -14.90
N GLY A 233 4.71 -12.24 -14.86
CA GLY A 233 4.48 -11.50 -13.61
C GLY A 233 3.41 -12.08 -12.69
N LEU A 234 2.48 -12.92 -13.23
CA LEU A 234 1.53 -13.65 -12.37
C LEU A 234 2.25 -14.73 -11.57
N GLU A 235 3.15 -15.48 -12.20
CA GLU A 235 3.94 -16.54 -11.55
C GLU A 235 4.97 -15.95 -10.61
N ASP A 236 5.58 -14.82 -11.01
CA ASP A 236 6.57 -14.08 -10.24
C ASP A 236 5.95 -13.25 -9.09
N GLY A 237 4.63 -13.15 -9.03
CA GLY A 237 3.90 -12.58 -7.90
C GLY A 237 3.77 -11.05 -7.88
N TYR A 238 4.19 -10.33 -8.92
CA TYR A 238 4.19 -8.85 -8.89
C TYR A 238 3.01 -8.19 -9.64
N ILE A 239 2.16 -8.95 -10.36
CA ILE A 239 0.97 -8.44 -11.00
C ILE A 239 -0.12 -9.51 -11.10
N ALA A 240 -1.39 -9.08 -11.06
CA ALA A 240 -2.57 -9.86 -11.39
C ALA A 240 -3.44 -9.09 -12.40
N PRO A 241 -4.41 -9.72 -13.07
CA PRO A 241 -5.48 -8.97 -13.71
C PRO A 241 -6.14 -8.01 -12.71
N VAL A 242 -6.19 -6.73 -13.05
CA VAL A 242 -6.79 -5.69 -12.19
C VAL A 242 -8.30 -5.72 -12.40
N GLU A 243 -9.02 -6.30 -11.47
CA GLU A 243 -10.46 -6.47 -11.53
C GLU A 243 -11.16 -5.70 -10.39
N SER A 244 -12.44 -5.41 -10.56
CA SER A 244 -13.17 -4.52 -9.65
C SER A 244 -13.48 -5.12 -8.27
N VAL A 245 -13.31 -6.43 -8.10
CA VAL A 245 -13.33 -7.13 -6.82
C VAL A 245 -12.24 -8.18 -6.82
N MET A 246 -11.41 -8.18 -5.78
CA MET A 246 -10.30 -9.12 -5.67
C MET A 246 -10.04 -9.41 -4.19
N MET A 247 -9.48 -10.56 -3.87
CA MET A 247 -8.94 -10.86 -2.56
C MET A 247 -7.41 -10.74 -2.61
N ASP A 248 -6.83 -10.03 -1.64
CA ASP A 248 -5.39 -9.92 -1.41
C ASP A 248 -4.58 -9.55 -2.68
N ALA A 249 -5.16 -8.68 -3.54
CA ALA A 249 -4.61 -8.31 -4.86
C ALA A 249 -4.32 -9.53 -5.75
N GLY A 250 -5.14 -10.57 -5.63
CA GLY A 250 -5.02 -11.82 -6.39
C GLY A 250 -3.96 -12.79 -5.86
N ARG A 251 -3.39 -12.59 -4.65
CA ARG A 251 -2.45 -13.55 -4.03
C ARG A 251 -3.13 -14.89 -3.78
N ILE A 252 -2.45 -15.98 -4.18
CA ILE A 252 -2.90 -17.34 -3.89
C ILE A 252 -2.61 -17.70 -2.44
N ASP A 253 -1.48 -17.23 -1.90
CA ASP A 253 -1.10 -17.32 -0.50
C ASP A 253 -1.01 -15.91 0.09
N PRO A 254 -2.01 -15.45 0.87
CA PRO A 254 -2.02 -14.10 1.44
C PRO A 254 -0.96 -13.87 2.52
N THR A 255 -0.26 -14.90 2.97
CA THR A 255 0.84 -14.77 3.95
C THR A 255 2.19 -14.48 3.31
N ASN A 256 2.27 -14.51 1.98
CA ASN A 256 3.50 -14.32 1.21
C ASN A 256 3.38 -13.09 0.30
N GLU A 257 4.27 -12.12 0.48
CA GLU A 257 4.33 -10.90 -0.35
C GLU A 257 4.50 -11.24 -1.84
N GLU A 258 5.41 -12.16 -2.15
CA GLU A 258 5.75 -12.62 -3.52
C GLU A 258 4.92 -13.84 -3.95
N SER A 259 3.72 -14.02 -3.37
CA SER A 259 2.82 -15.10 -3.78
C SER A 259 2.49 -15.02 -5.27
N GLN A 260 2.45 -16.15 -5.93
CA GLN A 260 1.83 -16.24 -7.25
C GLN A 260 0.44 -15.60 -7.24
N ARG A 261 0.04 -15.01 -8.35
CA ARG A 261 -1.24 -14.32 -8.49
C ARG A 261 -2.23 -15.16 -9.30
N SER A 262 -3.47 -15.06 -8.93
CA SER A 262 -4.58 -15.65 -9.68
C SER A 262 -4.72 -15.01 -11.07
N ALA A 263 -5.08 -15.79 -12.05
CA ALA A 263 -5.44 -15.31 -13.37
C ALA A 263 -6.92 -14.85 -13.46
N THR A 264 -7.73 -15.13 -12.43
CA THR A 264 -9.18 -14.87 -12.38
C THR A 264 -9.63 -14.36 -11.01
N PRO A 265 -9.01 -13.28 -10.47
CA PRO A 265 -9.17 -12.90 -9.07
C PRO A 265 -10.61 -12.51 -8.69
N ALA A 266 -11.41 -11.95 -9.61
CA ALA A 266 -12.80 -11.63 -9.32
C ALA A 266 -13.68 -12.88 -9.22
N ALA A 267 -13.43 -13.88 -10.07
CA ALA A 267 -14.11 -15.15 -9.98
C ALA A 267 -13.78 -15.88 -8.67
N ASP A 268 -12.52 -15.82 -8.23
CA ASP A 268 -12.09 -16.40 -6.96
C ASP A 268 -12.80 -15.74 -5.76
N ALA A 269 -13.03 -14.43 -5.81
CA ALA A 269 -13.78 -13.71 -4.76
C ALA A 269 -15.26 -14.14 -4.75
N ALA A 270 -15.88 -14.29 -5.92
CA ALA A 270 -17.26 -14.78 -6.03
C ALA A 270 -17.39 -16.23 -5.54
N ASP A 271 -16.45 -17.09 -5.90
CA ASP A 271 -16.40 -18.49 -5.43
C ASP A 271 -16.21 -18.57 -3.90
N ALA A 272 -15.37 -17.70 -3.34
CA ALA A 272 -15.18 -17.62 -1.89
C ALA A 272 -16.46 -17.20 -1.18
N LEU A 273 -17.22 -16.24 -1.73
CA LEU A 273 -18.51 -15.81 -1.17
C LEU A 273 -19.56 -16.91 -1.30
N ALA A 274 -19.68 -17.54 -2.48
CA ALA A 274 -20.61 -18.65 -2.68
C ALA A 274 -20.33 -19.79 -1.67
N LYS A 275 -19.07 -20.16 -1.50
CA LYS A 275 -18.64 -21.19 -0.55
C LYS A 275 -18.97 -20.78 0.91
N ALA A 276 -18.74 -19.53 1.29
CA ALA A 276 -19.03 -19.05 2.63
C ALA A 276 -20.54 -19.06 2.96
N LEU A 277 -21.40 -18.91 1.93
CA LEU A 277 -22.86 -18.95 2.05
C LEU A 277 -23.46 -20.33 1.84
N GLY A 278 -22.67 -21.34 1.41
CA GLY A 278 -23.19 -22.64 0.98
C GLY A 278 -24.04 -22.56 -0.28
N ALA A 279 -23.81 -21.55 -1.11
CA ALA A 279 -24.54 -21.27 -2.35
C ALA A 279 -23.82 -21.86 -3.59
N GLU A 280 -24.54 -21.92 -4.72
CA GLU A 280 -23.95 -22.26 -6.00
C GLU A 280 -23.28 -21.03 -6.65
N ASN A 281 -22.23 -21.24 -7.44
CA ASN A 281 -21.68 -20.20 -8.31
C ASN A 281 -22.63 -20.00 -9.51
N GLY A 282 -23.16 -18.77 -9.65
CA GLY A 282 -24.03 -18.36 -10.73
C GLY A 282 -23.29 -17.91 -12.00
N GLY A 283 -21.96 -17.75 -11.90
CA GLY A 283 -21.15 -17.21 -12.98
C GLY A 283 -21.20 -15.67 -13.08
N SER A 284 -20.77 -15.16 -14.23
CA SER A 284 -20.77 -13.72 -14.50
C SER A 284 -22.18 -13.22 -14.84
N LEU A 285 -22.59 -12.10 -14.25
CA LEU A 285 -23.83 -11.40 -14.59
C LEU A 285 -23.88 -11.03 -16.09
N ARG A 286 -22.73 -10.64 -16.63
CA ARG A 286 -22.60 -10.29 -18.06
C ARG A 286 -22.88 -11.47 -18.98
N ASP A 287 -22.44 -12.66 -18.61
CA ASP A 287 -22.66 -13.87 -19.43
C ASP A 287 -24.10 -14.35 -19.29
N ALA A 288 -24.69 -14.30 -18.09
CA ALA A 288 -26.10 -14.54 -17.89
C ALA A 288 -26.99 -13.64 -18.78
N ALA A 289 -26.63 -12.35 -18.89
CA ALA A 289 -27.32 -11.42 -19.76
C ALA A 289 -27.17 -11.75 -21.26
N LYS A 290 -25.99 -12.21 -21.71
CA LYS A 290 -25.78 -12.70 -23.08
C LYS A 290 -26.64 -13.93 -23.42
N ASP A 291 -26.86 -14.79 -22.44
CA ASP A 291 -27.71 -15.98 -22.56
C ASP A 291 -29.20 -15.63 -22.49
N GLY A 292 -29.55 -14.35 -22.51
CA GLY A 292 -30.93 -13.85 -22.50
C GLY A 292 -31.62 -13.88 -21.12
N GLN A 293 -30.88 -14.12 -20.05
CA GLN A 293 -31.42 -14.05 -18.70
C GLN A 293 -31.58 -12.59 -18.28
N SER A 294 -32.80 -12.21 -17.90
CA SER A 294 -33.04 -10.94 -17.24
C SER A 294 -32.95 -11.15 -15.74
N LEU A 295 -32.01 -10.50 -15.08
CA LEU A 295 -31.76 -10.58 -13.65
C LEU A 295 -32.05 -9.22 -13.00
N PRO A 296 -33.33 -8.85 -12.81
CA PRO A 296 -33.67 -7.57 -12.18
C PRO A 296 -33.20 -7.59 -10.71
N LEU A 297 -32.63 -6.48 -10.26
CA LEU A 297 -32.10 -6.35 -8.90
C LEU A 297 -33.07 -5.58 -8.03
N ASP A 298 -33.09 -5.94 -6.74
CA ASP A 298 -33.74 -5.12 -5.74
C ASP A 298 -33.03 -3.77 -5.64
N PRO A 299 -33.77 -2.66 -5.35
CA PRO A 299 -33.21 -1.32 -5.38
C PRO A 299 -32.15 -1.07 -4.32
N ASP A 300 -32.28 -1.71 -3.17
CA ASP A 300 -31.33 -1.57 -2.07
C ASP A 300 -30.38 -2.75 -1.97
N PRO A 301 -29.09 -2.52 -1.70
CA PRO A 301 -28.16 -3.62 -1.48
C PRO A 301 -28.50 -4.38 -0.19
N VAL A 302 -28.39 -5.70 -0.22
CA VAL A 302 -28.61 -6.55 0.96
C VAL A 302 -27.43 -6.51 1.93
N ALA A 303 -26.24 -6.22 1.44
CA ALA A 303 -25.04 -6.11 2.25
C ALA A 303 -23.97 -5.26 1.53
N LEU A 304 -23.09 -4.65 2.32
CA LEU A 304 -21.88 -4.01 1.84
C LEU A 304 -20.76 -4.10 2.89
N VAL A 305 -19.52 -4.07 2.41
CA VAL A 305 -18.31 -3.86 3.18
C VAL A 305 -17.47 -2.77 2.52
N GLN A 306 -16.61 -2.11 3.29
CA GLN A 306 -15.77 -1.02 2.81
C GLN A 306 -14.31 -1.33 3.02
N SER A 307 -13.48 -0.93 2.07
CA SER A 307 -12.02 -1.02 2.18
C SER A 307 -11.47 -0.26 3.40
N ALA A 308 -10.22 -0.47 3.74
CA ALA A 308 -9.47 0.46 4.58
C ALA A 308 -9.50 1.88 3.99
N PRO A 309 -9.25 2.95 4.79
CA PRO A 309 -9.10 4.31 4.27
C PRO A 309 -8.01 4.39 3.21
N LEU A 310 -8.11 5.36 2.31
CA LEU A 310 -7.13 5.55 1.25
C LEU A 310 -5.71 5.69 1.80
N VAL A 311 -5.52 6.43 2.89
CA VAL A 311 -4.19 6.60 3.51
C VAL A 311 -3.56 5.27 3.90
N THR A 312 -4.32 4.32 4.44
CA THR A 312 -3.83 2.97 4.75
C THR A 312 -3.47 2.22 3.47
N ARG A 313 -4.33 2.27 2.45
CA ARG A 313 -4.09 1.60 1.16
C ARG A 313 -2.90 2.21 0.41
N VAL A 314 -2.70 3.52 0.48
CA VAL A 314 -1.50 4.21 -0.05
C VAL A 314 -0.25 3.76 0.71
N HIS A 315 -0.32 3.66 2.04
CA HIS A 315 0.80 3.15 2.84
C HIS A 315 1.21 1.73 2.40
N GLU A 316 0.25 0.83 2.24
CA GLU A 316 0.47 -0.54 1.77
C GLU A 316 1.05 -0.56 0.34
N MET A 317 0.47 0.23 -0.57
CA MET A 317 0.94 0.38 -1.95
C MET A 317 2.40 0.82 -2.01
N MET A 318 2.79 1.78 -1.17
CA MET A 318 4.14 2.35 -1.17
C MET A 318 5.16 1.42 -0.53
N ASN A 319 4.81 0.76 0.58
CA ASN A 319 5.70 -0.15 1.30
C ASN A 319 5.99 -1.44 0.52
N TYR A 320 4.96 -2.09 0.00
CA TYR A 320 5.10 -3.33 -0.78
C TYR A 320 5.28 -3.09 -2.27
N SER A 321 5.19 -1.84 -2.70
CA SER A 321 5.25 -1.51 -4.13
C SER A 321 4.20 -2.25 -4.96
N ASP A 322 3.02 -2.52 -4.38
CA ASP A 322 1.99 -3.36 -5.01
C ASP A 322 1.42 -2.69 -6.26
N ASN A 323 1.55 -3.36 -7.41
CA ASN A 323 1.16 -2.83 -8.70
C ASN A 323 -0.36 -2.85 -8.88
N VAL A 324 -1.02 -3.92 -8.40
CA VAL A 324 -2.48 -4.07 -8.50
C VAL A 324 -3.18 -2.97 -7.71
N LEU A 325 -2.69 -2.70 -6.49
CA LEU A 325 -3.25 -1.66 -5.64
C LEU A 325 -3.05 -0.26 -6.26
N ALA A 326 -1.88 -0.01 -6.89
CA ALA A 326 -1.62 1.25 -7.58
C ALA A 326 -2.59 1.49 -8.75
N GLU A 327 -2.81 0.48 -9.58
CA GLU A 327 -3.74 0.58 -10.70
C GLU A 327 -5.20 0.73 -10.23
N SER A 328 -5.58 0.04 -9.16
CA SER A 328 -6.93 0.17 -8.60
C SER A 328 -7.17 1.57 -8.04
N ILE A 329 -6.24 2.11 -7.26
CA ILE A 329 -6.32 3.48 -6.70
C ILE A 329 -6.38 4.52 -7.82
N ALA A 330 -5.59 4.39 -8.88
CA ALA A 330 -5.64 5.32 -10.01
C ALA A 330 -6.99 5.26 -10.75
N ARG A 331 -7.63 4.10 -10.81
CA ARG A 331 -8.99 3.95 -11.37
C ARG A 331 -10.06 4.55 -10.47
N GLU A 332 -9.87 4.56 -9.15
CA GLU A 332 -10.73 5.30 -8.23
C GLU A 332 -10.69 6.80 -8.54
N VAL A 333 -9.50 7.37 -8.79
CA VAL A 333 -9.35 8.76 -9.24
C VAL A 333 -10.05 8.99 -10.58
N ALA A 334 -9.93 8.05 -11.54
CA ALA A 334 -10.65 8.17 -12.81
C ALA A 334 -12.18 8.20 -12.62
N ILE A 335 -12.70 7.32 -11.74
CA ILE A 335 -14.13 7.25 -11.44
C ILE A 335 -14.63 8.54 -10.80
N SER A 336 -13.91 9.10 -9.80
CA SER A 336 -14.30 10.35 -9.13
C SER A 336 -14.40 11.51 -10.12
N ARG A 337 -13.52 11.50 -11.13
CA ARG A 337 -13.47 12.54 -12.19
C ARG A 337 -14.40 12.26 -13.39
N GLY A 338 -15.19 11.19 -13.33
CA GLY A 338 -16.08 10.79 -14.42
C GLY A 338 -15.37 10.31 -15.69
N LEU A 339 -14.12 9.87 -15.55
CA LEU A 339 -13.33 9.26 -16.63
C LEU A 339 -13.53 7.73 -16.65
N PRO A 340 -13.34 7.07 -17.80
CA PRO A 340 -13.40 5.62 -17.85
C PRO A 340 -12.33 4.98 -16.94
N PRO A 341 -12.67 3.97 -16.13
CA PRO A 341 -11.71 3.28 -15.26
C PRO A 341 -10.89 2.23 -16.04
N THR A 342 -10.21 2.67 -17.10
CA THR A 342 -9.24 1.97 -17.95
C THR A 342 -7.83 2.40 -17.57
N PHE A 343 -6.79 1.79 -18.14
CA PHE A 343 -5.41 2.25 -17.95
C PHE A 343 -5.21 3.68 -18.45
N GLU A 344 -5.71 3.99 -19.65
CA GLU A 344 -5.65 5.33 -20.23
C GLU A 344 -6.41 6.36 -19.38
N GLY A 345 -7.64 6.03 -18.97
CA GLY A 345 -8.46 6.93 -18.16
C GLY A 345 -7.85 7.20 -16.78
N ALA A 346 -7.25 6.18 -16.14
CA ALA A 346 -6.54 6.30 -14.88
C ALA A 346 -5.27 7.17 -15.02
N ALA A 347 -4.43 6.90 -16.02
CA ALA A 347 -3.25 7.70 -16.30
C ALA A 347 -3.60 9.17 -16.59
N ARG A 348 -4.68 9.41 -17.34
CA ARG A 348 -5.22 10.76 -17.57
C ARG A 348 -5.70 11.41 -16.28
N ALA A 349 -6.45 10.69 -15.45
CA ALA A 349 -6.94 11.21 -14.18
C ALA A 349 -5.80 11.65 -13.27
N VAL A 350 -4.75 10.81 -13.12
CA VAL A 350 -3.55 11.15 -12.36
C VAL A 350 -2.89 12.44 -12.90
N ARG A 351 -2.71 12.53 -14.21
CA ARG A 351 -2.12 13.74 -14.84
C ARG A 351 -2.95 14.98 -14.61
N ASP A 352 -4.25 14.91 -14.88
CA ASP A 352 -5.17 16.05 -14.80
C ASP A 352 -5.27 16.55 -13.35
N THR A 353 -5.39 15.64 -12.37
CA THR A 353 -5.39 15.98 -10.94
C THR A 353 -4.11 16.71 -10.52
N LEU A 354 -2.95 16.17 -10.88
CA LEU A 354 -1.68 16.79 -10.52
C LEU A 354 -1.52 18.16 -11.15
N ALA A 355 -1.89 18.32 -12.41
CA ALA A 355 -1.82 19.61 -13.12
C ALA A 355 -2.72 20.68 -12.47
N GLU A 356 -3.93 20.31 -12.06
CA GLU A 356 -4.89 21.20 -11.38
C GLU A 356 -4.37 21.67 -10.00
N HIS A 357 -3.54 20.86 -9.36
CA HIS A 357 -2.92 21.21 -8.07
C HIS A 357 -1.51 21.83 -8.20
N GLY A 358 -1.12 22.23 -9.42
CA GLY A 358 0.13 22.96 -9.65
C GLY A 358 1.36 22.08 -9.90
N PHE A 359 1.15 20.79 -10.21
CA PHE A 359 2.20 19.80 -10.55
C PHE A 359 2.05 19.33 -12.00
N PRO A 360 2.28 20.17 -13.02
CA PRO A 360 2.12 19.76 -14.41
C PRO A 360 3.17 18.70 -14.78
N LEU A 361 2.74 17.68 -15.53
CA LEU A 361 3.62 16.62 -15.99
C LEU A 361 4.03 16.81 -17.46
N ASP A 362 4.65 17.95 -17.76
CA ASP A 362 5.05 18.31 -19.13
C ASP A 362 6.08 17.32 -19.70
N GLY A 363 5.79 16.79 -20.88
CA GLY A 363 6.63 15.82 -21.56
C GLY A 363 6.59 14.41 -20.98
N ALA A 364 5.85 14.17 -19.89
CA ALA A 364 5.69 12.84 -19.34
C ALA A 364 4.77 11.96 -20.18
N VAL A 365 5.07 10.65 -20.17
CA VAL A 365 4.22 9.59 -20.72
C VAL A 365 3.83 8.68 -19.57
N LEU A 366 2.55 8.60 -19.28
CA LEU A 366 1.96 7.67 -18.31
C LEU A 366 1.21 6.60 -19.11
N SER A 367 1.79 5.41 -19.19
CA SER A 367 1.21 4.25 -19.87
C SER A 367 0.36 3.42 -18.90
N ASP A 368 0.83 3.31 -17.66
CA ASP A 368 0.09 2.77 -16.53
C ASP A 368 0.28 3.68 -15.30
N SER A 369 -0.27 3.30 -14.16
CA SER A 369 -0.20 4.08 -12.93
C SER A 369 0.72 3.46 -11.86
N SER A 370 1.17 2.23 -12.09
CA SER A 370 2.06 1.50 -11.19
C SER A 370 3.55 1.70 -11.50
N GLY A 371 3.87 2.08 -12.74
CA GLY A 371 5.23 2.16 -13.25
C GLY A 371 5.77 0.82 -13.75
N LEU A 372 4.92 -0.19 -13.94
CA LEU A 372 5.32 -1.49 -14.44
C LEU A 372 5.57 -1.47 -15.96
N SER A 373 4.80 -0.66 -16.70
CA SER A 373 5.00 -0.49 -18.13
C SER A 373 6.36 0.13 -18.41
N THR A 374 7.10 -0.46 -19.35
CA THR A 374 8.38 0.07 -19.84
C THR A 374 8.24 1.32 -20.68
N ASP A 375 7.01 1.71 -21.04
CA ASP A 375 6.72 2.90 -21.85
C ASP A 375 6.53 4.17 -21.01
N ASN A 376 6.42 4.04 -19.69
CA ASN A 376 6.36 5.20 -18.81
C ASN A 376 7.62 6.07 -18.91
N ARG A 377 7.41 7.38 -18.96
CA ARG A 377 8.48 8.39 -18.97
C ARG A 377 8.12 9.56 -18.08
N ILE A 378 8.89 9.79 -17.04
CA ILE A 378 8.78 10.98 -16.19
C ILE A 378 10.17 11.53 -15.87
N SER A 379 10.26 12.81 -15.52
CA SER A 379 11.51 13.43 -15.10
C SER A 379 11.70 13.35 -13.57
N PRO A 380 12.93 13.41 -13.05
CA PRO A 380 13.18 13.61 -11.62
C PRO A 380 12.48 14.86 -11.06
N GLN A 381 12.35 15.92 -11.87
CA GLN A 381 11.68 17.15 -11.48
C GLN A 381 10.21 16.91 -11.10
N HIS A 382 9.46 16.12 -11.88
CA HIS A 382 8.06 15.78 -11.55
C HIS A 382 7.92 15.14 -10.18
N LEU A 383 8.85 14.25 -9.80
CA LEU A 383 8.86 13.64 -8.47
C LEU A 383 9.26 14.64 -7.39
N SER A 384 10.25 15.49 -7.68
CA SER A 384 10.76 16.48 -6.73
C SER A 384 9.72 17.53 -6.36
N GLU A 385 8.96 18.04 -7.33
CA GLU A 385 7.91 19.03 -7.10
C GLU A 385 6.84 18.52 -6.11
N VAL A 386 6.37 17.31 -6.31
CA VAL A 386 5.40 16.66 -5.42
C VAL A 386 5.99 16.38 -4.04
N LEU A 387 7.23 15.85 -3.98
CA LEU A 387 7.91 15.55 -2.73
C LEU A 387 8.24 16.83 -1.95
N ASN A 388 8.61 17.92 -2.62
CA ASN A 388 8.84 19.22 -1.99
C ASN A 388 7.55 19.77 -1.37
N SER A 389 6.43 19.69 -2.08
CA SER A 389 5.14 20.09 -1.54
C SER A 389 4.73 19.25 -0.33
N ALA A 390 4.98 17.94 -0.38
CA ALA A 390 4.71 17.05 0.76
C ALA A 390 5.59 17.36 1.98
N ALA A 391 6.89 17.62 1.77
CA ALA A 391 7.88 17.79 2.83
C ALA A 391 8.07 19.25 3.29
N GLY A 392 7.60 20.21 2.51
CA GLY A 392 7.67 21.64 2.79
C GLY A 392 6.97 22.07 4.09
N PRO A 393 7.19 23.29 4.55
CA PRO A 393 6.52 23.81 5.73
C PRO A 393 5.01 23.87 5.50
N VAL A 394 4.24 23.44 6.51
CA VAL A 394 2.81 23.72 6.53
C VAL A 394 2.66 25.22 6.70
N GLU A 395 2.07 25.92 5.73
CA GLU A 395 1.69 27.30 5.92
C GLU A 395 0.73 27.35 7.11
N SER A 396 1.24 27.81 8.26
CA SER A 396 0.39 28.07 9.41
C SER A 396 -0.58 29.16 9.00
N ALA A 397 -1.87 28.92 9.11
CA ALA A 397 -2.94 29.92 8.97
C ALA A 397 -2.86 31.03 10.03
N GLU A 398 -1.66 31.33 10.55
CA GLU A 398 -1.38 32.36 11.53
C GLU A 398 -0.59 33.53 10.95
N GLN A 399 -1.23 34.31 10.09
CA GLN A 399 -0.94 35.73 10.02
C GLN A 399 -2.23 36.51 9.72
N GLY A 400 -2.86 36.96 10.80
CA GLY A 400 -3.76 38.11 10.72
C GLY A 400 -5.20 37.91 11.09
N GLY A 401 -5.54 38.19 12.34
CA GLY A 401 -6.85 38.78 12.68
C GLY A 401 -7.99 37.78 12.85
N LEU A 402 -8.69 37.89 13.94
CA LEU A 402 -9.99 37.31 14.26
C LEU A 402 -10.95 37.34 13.04
N ALA A 403 -10.81 36.40 12.11
CA ALA A 403 -11.81 36.02 11.16
C ALA A 403 -12.40 34.67 11.63
N GLU A 404 -13.72 34.63 11.73
CA GLU A 404 -14.50 33.41 11.89
C GLU A 404 -13.89 32.32 10.99
N PRO A 405 -13.82 31.06 11.41
CA PRO A 405 -13.36 29.98 10.54
C PRO A 405 -14.32 29.92 9.37
N GLN A 406 -13.98 30.57 8.26
CA GLN A 406 -14.54 30.20 6.97
C GLN A 406 -14.14 28.75 6.76
N GLU A 407 -15.09 27.91 6.43
CA GLU A 407 -14.89 26.61 5.80
C GLU A 407 -14.13 26.84 4.49
N SER A 408 -12.88 27.30 4.60
CA SER A 408 -12.00 27.55 3.48
C SER A 408 -11.20 26.32 3.22
N SER A 409 -11.51 25.70 2.09
CA SER A 409 -10.65 24.77 1.35
C SER A 409 -9.78 23.89 2.27
N GLU A 410 -10.20 22.67 2.47
CA GLU A 410 -9.33 21.57 2.84
C GLU A 410 -8.09 21.68 1.96
N SER A 411 -7.04 22.28 2.49
CA SER A 411 -5.70 22.16 1.94
C SER A 411 -5.38 20.68 2.03
N THR A 412 -5.68 19.94 0.99
CA THR A 412 -5.45 18.51 0.90
C THR A 412 -3.96 18.32 1.03
N SER A 413 -3.53 17.98 2.22
CA SER A 413 -2.12 17.89 2.56
C SER A 413 -1.53 16.63 1.92
N LEU A 414 -0.40 16.77 1.24
CA LEU A 414 0.39 15.64 0.77
C LEU A 414 1.25 14.99 1.89
N ARG A 415 1.12 15.46 3.14
CA ARG A 415 1.86 14.89 4.29
C ARG A 415 1.71 13.37 4.43
N PRO A 416 0.51 12.75 4.26
CA PRO A 416 0.36 11.31 4.36
C PRO A 416 1.23 10.53 3.36
N LEU A 417 1.62 11.14 2.24
CA LEU A 417 2.57 10.55 1.30
C LEU A 417 3.92 10.24 1.96
N LEU A 418 4.43 11.17 2.79
CA LEU A 418 5.74 11.02 3.46
C LEU A 418 5.76 9.86 4.44
N ASP A 419 4.66 9.69 5.19
CA ASP A 419 4.52 8.60 6.16
C ASP A 419 4.32 7.25 5.48
N SER A 420 3.89 7.27 4.21
CA SER A 420 3.71 6.08 3.39
C SER A 420 5.01 5.56 2.75
N LEU A 421 6.09 6.34 2.76
CA LEU A 421 7.37 5.93 2.16
C LEU A 421 8.09 4.87 3.00
N PRO A 422 8.62 3.80 2.39
CA PRO A 422 9.53 2.86 3.05
C PRO A 422 10.68 3.54 3.77
N VAL A 423 11.06 3.02 4.94
CA VAL A 423 12.16 3.53 5.76
C VAL A 423 13.40 2.66 5.57
N ALA A 424 14.52 3.26 5.26
CA ALA A 424 15.81 2.60 5.04
C ALA A 424 16.21 1.70 6.24
N ALA A 425 16.52 0.44 5.97
CA ALA A 425 16.86 -0.62 6.93
C ALA A 425 15.74 -0.95 7.95
N VAL A 426 14.47 -0.53 7.70
CA VAL A 426 13.37 -0.72 8.65
C VAL A 426 12.13 -1.33 8.01
N SER A 427 11.60 -0.75 6.92
CA SER A 427 10.31 -1.18 6.39
C SER A 427 10.27 -1.32 4.87
N GLY A 428 9.29 -2.11 4.41
CA GLY A 428 8.94 -2.25 3.00
C GLY A 428 10.14 -2.66 2.13
N THR A 429 10.16 -2.18 0.90
CA THR A 429 11.23 -2.47 -0.08
C THR A 429 12.62 -1.95 0.32
N LEU A 430 12.73 -1.17 1.40
CA LEU A 430 14.00 -0.71 1.96
C LEU A 430 14.43 -1.47 3.23
N ALA A 431 13.66 -2.43 3.73
CA ALA A 431 13.96 -3.14 4.98
C ALA A 431 15.36 -3.80 5.01
N THR A 432 15.83 -4.27 3.86
CA THR A 432 17.15 -4.95 3.73
C THR A 432 18.22 -4.07 3.06
N ARG A 433 17.87 -2.82 2.70
CA ARG A 433 18.79 -1.85 2.08
C ARG A 433 19.34 -0.90 3.15
N PHE A 434 20.39 -0.16 2.87
CA PHE A 434 21.06 0.80 3.76
C PHE A 434 21.64 0.21 5.06
N VAL A 435 21.67 -1.09 5.23
CA VAL A 435 22.18 -1.73 6.46
C VAL A 435 23.64 -1.34 6.69
N GLY A 436 23.91 -0.76 7.87
CA GLY A 436 25.25 -0.27 8.22
C GLY A 436 25.67 1.05 7.57
N GLN A 437 24.76 1.73 6.87
CA GLN A 437 24.99 3.07 6.30
C GLN A 437 24.34 4.16 7.17
N SER A 438 24.81 5.41 7.03
CA SER A 438 24.26 6.57 7.78
C SER A 438 22.81 6.90 7.43
N GLY A 439 22.33 6.48 6.26
CA GLY A 439 20.93 6.64 5.86
C GLY A 439 19.96 5.69 6.55
N ALA A 440 20.44 4.64 7.25
CA ALA A 440 19.59 3.67 7.94
C ALA A 440 18.68 4.33 8.99
N GLY A 441 17.37 4.09 8.92
CA GLY A 441 16.36 4.69 9.80
C GLY A 441 16.03 6.16 9.51
N ILE A 442 16.76 6.82 8.60
CA ILE A 442 16.64 8.25 8.31
C ILE A 442 16.08 8.51 6.91
N VAL A 443 16.64 7.86 5.89
CA VAL A 443 16.14 7.98 4.52
C VAL A 443 14.77 7.32 4.40
N ARG A 444 13.82 8.03 3.82
CA ARG A 444 12.51 7.48 3.45
C ARG A 444 12.30 7.67 1.97
N ALA A 445 12.10 6.58 1.25
CA ALA A 445 12.03 6.66 -0.19
C ALA A 445 11.24 5.52 -0.84
N LYS A 446 10.60 5.84 -1.96
CA LYS A 446 10.03 4.84 -2.86
C LYS A 446 11.11 4.31 -3.78
N THR A 447 11.14 3.01 -3.93
CA THR A 447 12.02 2.30 -4.86
C THR A 447 11.34 2.10 -6.21
N GLY A 448 12.13 2.10 -7.28
CA GLY A 448 11.71 1.64 -8.60
C GLY A 448 12.64 0.55 -9.12
N THR A 449 12.08 -0.47 -9.78
CA THR A 449 12.84 -1.61 -10.27
C THR A 449 12.22 -2.19 -11.53
N LEU A 450 12.94 -2.14 -12.63
CA LEU A 450 12.69 -2.89 -13.87
C LEU A 450 14.01 -3.45 -14.37
N ASN A 451 14.00 -4.30 -15.40
CA ASN A 451 15.21 -4.97 -15.90
C ASN A 451 16.38 -4.01 -16.21
N LYS A 452 16.08 -2.78 -16.67
CA LYS A 452 17.06 -1.78 -17.05
C LYS A 452 16.87 -0.43 -16.37
N ALA A 453 16.01 -0.38 -15.33
CA ALA A 453 15.76 0.84 -14.59
C ALA A 453 15.78 0.59 -13.08
N SER A 454 16.48 1.46 -12.38
CA SER A 454 16.50 1.54 -10.92
C SER A 454 16.18 2.96 -10.50
N ALA A 455 15.24 3.14 -9.57
CA ALA A 455 14.92 4.46 -9.06
C ALA A 455 14.87 4.46 -7.52
N LEU A 456 15.18 5.63 -6.95
CA LEU A 456 15.03 5.92 -5.53
C LEU A 456 14.62 7.38 -5.40
N ALA A 457 13.42 7.65 -4.89
CA ALA A 457 12.91 9.00 -4.73
C ALA A 457 12.21 9.17 -3.39
N GLY A 458 12.50 10.24 -2.69
CA GLY A 458 11.97 10.48 -1.35
C GLY A 458 12.64 11.64 -0.65
N TYR A 459 12.82 11.53 0.66
CA TYR A 459 13.44 12.57 1.46
C TYR A 459 14.41 12.03 2.50
N VAL A 460 15.26 12.91 2.99
CA VAL A 460 16.21 12.64 4.07
C VAL A 460 16.32 13.85 4.99
N VAL A 461 16.39 13.59 6.30
CA VAL A 461 16.73 14.60 7.29
C VAL A 461 18.22 14.53 7.55
N THR A 462 18.94 15.60 7.26
CA THR A 462 20.39 15.67 7.43
C THR A 462 20.80 15.79 8.90
N LYS A 463 22.07 15.53 9.24
CA LYS A 463 22.60 15.76 10.60
C LYS A 463 22.52 17.22 11.04
N SER A 464 22.58 18.16 10.09
CA SER A 464 22.41 19.58 10.35
C SER A 464 20.95 20.03 10.52
N GLY A 465 19.97 19.10 10.38
CA GLY A 465 18.54 19.35 10.57
C GLY A 465 17.79 19.82 9.32
N GLN A 466 18.44 19.90 8.15
CA GLN A 466 17.75 20.19 6.90
C GLN A 466 16.96 18.99 6.40
N VAL A 467 15.83 19.25 5.76
CA VAL A 467 15.07 18.25 5.03
C VAL A 467 15.36 18.41 3.54
N LEU A 468 15.97 17.40 2.95
CA LEU A 468 16.25 17.35 1.52
C LEU A 468 15.32 16.34 0.86
N THR A 469 14.74 16.73 -0.27
CA THR A 469 14.07 15.78 -1.18
C THR A 469 15.05 15.39 -2.28
N PHE A 470 14.90 14.17 -2.78
CA PHE A 470 15.72 13.69 -3.89
C PHE A 470 14.94 12.74 -4.78
N ALA A 471 15.28 12.72 -6.06
CA ALA A 471 14.85 11.70 -7.02
C ALA A 471 16.03 11.30 -7.89
N LEU A 472 16.36 10.02 -7.89
CA LEU A 472 17.44 9.42 -8.68
C LEU A 472 16.82 8.31 -9.54
N ILE A 473 16.95 8.44 -10.87
CA ILE A 473 16.47 7.47 -11.85
C ILE A 473 17.65 7.06 -12.71
N SER A 474 18.01 5.78 -12.64
CA SER A 474 19.07 5.15 -13.43
C SER A 474 18.47 4.30 -14.52
N ASN A 475 18.77 4.59 -15.77
CA ASN A 475 18.39 3.74 -16.90
C ASN A 475 19.64 3.10 -17.53
N GLU A 476 19.43 2.05 -18.32
CA GLU A 476 20.51 1.24 -18.95
C GLU A 476 21.59 0.77 -17.97
N ALA A 477 21.21 0.57 -16.72
CA ALA A 477 22.10 0.20 -15.61
C ALA A 477 21.90 -1.26 -15.17
N SER A 478 22.94 -1.83 -14.59
CA SER A 478 22.82 -3.10 -13.87
C SER A 478 22.13 -2.86 -12.52
N LEU A 479 21.06 -3.60 -12.25
CA LEU A 479 20.14 -3.33 -11.15
C LEU A 479 20.81 -3.23 -9.77
N LEU A 480 21.56 -4.26 -9.34
CA LEU A 480 22.16 -4.28 -8.00
C LEU A 480 23.23 -3.22 -7.79
N PRO A 481 24.16 -2.99 -8.74
CA PRO A 481 25.11 -1.88 -8.64
C PRO A 481 24.44 -0.51 -8.58
N ALA A 482 23.42 -0.26 -9.41
CA ALA A 482 22.68 1.01 -9.41
C ALA A 482 21.95 1.25 -8.08
N ARG A 483 21.34 0.22 -7.50
CA ARG A 483 20.73 0.30 -6.17
C ARG A 483 21.76 0.68 -5.11
N ALA A 484 22.91 0.02 -5.08
CA ALA A 484 23.97 0.29 -4.10
C ALA A 484 24.52 1.71 -4.24
N ALA A 485 24.67 2.21 -5.46
CA ALA A 485 25.11 3.57 -5.74
C ALA A 485 24.08 4.61 -5.25
N ALA A 486 22.77 4.37 -5.49
CA ALA A 486 21.71 5.24 -5.00
C ALA A 486 21.61 5.24 -3.46
N ASP A 487 21.75 4.08 -2.79
CA ASP A 487 21.78 3.99 -1.34
C ASP A 487 22.94 4.77 -0.73
N LYS A 488 24.12 4.66 -1.34
CA LYS A 488 25.31 5.39 -0.93
C LYS A 488 25.14 6.90 -1.11
N ALA A 489 24.56 7.34 -2.22
CA ALA A 489 24.31 8.76 -2.50
C ALA A 489 23.32 9.34 -1.46
N ALA A 490 22.18 8.68 -1.24
CA ALA A 490 21.19 9.13 -0.26
C ALA A 490 21.74 9.10 1.18
N SER A 491 22.58 8.11 1.52
CA SER A 491 23.24 8.05 2.84
C SER A 491 24.24 9.21 3.01
N ALA A 492 24.97 9.59 1.95
CA ALA A 492 25.90 10.72 2.03
C ALA A 492 25.18 12.07 2.22
N LEU A 493 23.96 12.22 1.68
CA LEU A 493 23.13 13.38 1.98
C LEU A 493 22.71 13.43 3.46
N ALA A 494 22.43 12.27 4.08
CA ALA A 494 22.10 12.20 5.51
C ALA A 494 23.26 12.72 6.40
N ASP A 495 24.50 12.64 5.92
CA ASP A 495 25.70 13.02 6.68
C ASP A 495 25.99 14.54 6.68
N ILE A 496 25.27 15.34 5.88
CA ILE A 496 25.36 16.80 5.86
C ILE A 496 24.81 17.34 7.19
#